data_713700a03f13d6390b6039b2de9e6bd2
#
_entry.id   713700a03f13d6390b6039b2de9e6bd2
#
_cell.length_a   1.000
_cell.length_b   1.000
_cell.length_c   1.000
_cell.angle_alpha   90.00
_cell.angle_beta   90.00
_cell.angle_gamma   90.00
#
_symmetry.space_group_name_H-M   'P 1'
#
loop_
_entity.id
_entity.type
_entity.pdbx_description
1 polymer ?
#
loop_
_entity_poly.entity_id
_entity_poly.type
_entity_poly.pdbx_seq_one_letter_code
_entity_poly.pdbx_strand_id
1 'polypeptide(L)'
;VAKILPKDVVVSAVFCDDATGEVVLEVNKPEAIDSETIINIAQSTGWIAHLRRSSHISSMSIKNIHTILKSSSKERSCFLRELGKRVFREPLIKRMDETFETEKLSEKTITNGNKPSRTWNNKEVYIFCLGGVKQVGRSCFLVVTSESKIMLDCGINPGENNGMDAFPRIDWLDCQLGDLDAIVISHAHIDHQGFLPTLFKYGYDGPVYCTEPTLPLMNLLQSDSVKIAQNNGVYCPYETRDINEVIKHCITLPYGKPTDISPDVTITLNNAGHIMGRSTVHLN
;
A
#
# COMPACT_ATOMS: atom_id res chain seq x y z
N VAL A 1 1.48 18.52 -30.94
CA VAL A 1 2.66 17.81 -30.45
C VAL A 1 3.32 17.00 -31.58
N ALA A 2 2.63 16.07 -32.25
CA ALA A 2 3.22 15.18 -33.27
C ALA A 2 3.89 15.91 -34.47
N LYS A 3 3.52 17.16 -34.76
CA LYS A 3 4.14 17.98 -35.85
C LYS A 3 5.43 18.68 -35.39
N ILE A 4 5.72 18.75 -34.13
CA ILE A 4 6.83 19.47 -33.50
C ILE A 4 7.97 18.49 -33.19
N LEU A 5 7.64 17.23 -32.96
CA LEU A 5 8.61 16.20 -32.62
C LEU A 5 9.45 15.74 -33.82
N PRO A 6 10.71 15.34 -33.59
CA PRO A 6 11.54 14.73 -34.62
C PRO A 6 10.87 13.50 -35.26
N LYS A 7 11.11 13.25 -36.54
CA LYS A 7 10.42 12.20 -37.32
C LYS A 7 10.65 10.77 -36.81
N ASP A 8 11.72 10.55 -36.08
CA ASP A 8 12.08 9.26 -35.50
C ASP A 8 11.61 9.07 -34.06
N VAL A 9 10.94 10.07 -33.49
CA VAL A 9 10.34 10.02 -32.17
C VAL A 9 8.89 9.61 -32.30
N VAL A 10 8.54 8.50 -31.64
CA VAL A 10 7.18 7.97 -31.57
C VAL A 10 6.63 8.16 -30.16
N VAL A 11 5.48 8.83 -30.07
CA VAL A 11 4.74 8.97 -28.79
C VAL A 11 3.85 7.74 -28.60
N SER A 12 4.09 7.01 -27.53
CA SER A 12 3.32 5.80 -27.19
C SER A 12 2.13 6.11 -26.27
N ALA A 13 2.25 7.13 -25.42
CA ALA A 13 1.17 7.57 -24.53
C ALA A 13 1.32 9.05 -24.18
N VAL A 14 0.20 9.69 -23.83
CA VAL A 14 0.12 11.08 -23.36
C VAL A 14 -0.75 11.09 -22.11
N PHE A 15 -0.20 11.64 -21.04
CA PHE A 15 -0.90 11.80 -19.77
C PHE A 15 -0.97 13.30 -19.45
N CYS A 16 -2.19 13.83 -19.36
CA CYS A 16 -2.43 15.25 -19.05
C CYS A 16 -2.88 15.39 -17.60
N ASP A 17 -2.34 16.37 -16.91
CA ASP A 17 -2.82 16.82 -15.62
C ASP A 17 -3.39 18.24 -15.76
N ASP A 18 -4.72 18.32 -15.85
CA ASP A 18 -5.45 19.57 -16.01
C ASP A 18 -5.29 20.51 -14.81
N ALA A 19 -4.97 19.99 -13.62
CA ALA A 19 -4.82 20.78 -12.42
C ALA A 19 -3.50 21.56 -12.38
N THR A 20 -2.43 20.97 -12.93
CA THR A 20 -1.09 21.57 -12.95
C THR A 20 -0.76 22.20 -14.31
N GLY A 21 -1.49 21.88 -15.37
CA GLY A 21 -1.15 22.25 -16.74
C GLY A 21 0.07 21.51 -17.28
N GLU A 22 0.37 20.33 -16.73
CA GLU A 22 1.49 19.49 -17.11
C GLU A 22 1.05 18.34 -18.01
N VAL A 23 1.92 17.94 -18.95
CA VAL A 23 1.70 16.77 -19.78
C VAL A 23 2.95 15.89 -19.78
N VAL A 24 2.75 14.59 -19.51
CA VAL A 24 3.82 13.59 -19.66
C VAL A 24 3.68 12.91 -21.01
N LEU A 25 4.72 13.04 -21.84
CA LEU A 25 4.81 12.37 -23.14
C LEU A 25 5.69 11.12 -22.98
N GLU A 26 5.10 9.96 -23.20
CA GLU A 26 5.85 8.72 -23.24
C GLU A 26 6.36 8.46 -24.64
N VAL A 27 7.70 8.52 -24.82
CA VAL A 27 8.35 8.48 -26.12
C VAL A 27 9.43 7.39 -26.18
N ASN A 28 9.68 6.90 -27.38
CA ASN A 28 10.69 5.86 -27.62
C ASN A 28 12.14 6.37 -27.45
N LYS A 29 12.40 7.62 -27.82
CA LYS A 29 13.74 8.25 -27.79
C LYS A 29 13.67 9.64 -27.15
N PRO A 30 13.58 9.76 -25.83
CA PRO A 30 13.55 11.06 -25.17
C PRO A 30 14.83 11.88 -25.38
N GLU A 31 15.96 11.21 -25.58
CA GLU A 31 17.25 11.84 -25.86
C GLU A 31 17.34 12.54 -27.24
N ALA A 32 16.43 12.24 -28.15
CA ALA A 32 16.34 12.91 -29.46
C ALA A 32 15.54 14.22 -29.42
N ILE A 33 14.98 14.57 -28.26
CA ILE A 33 14.15 15.76 -28.04
C ILE A 33 15.00 16.77 -27.25
N ASP A 34 15.32 17.87 -27.83
CA ASP A 34 16.05 18.94 -27.18
C ASP A 34 15.15 19.88 -26.38
N SER A 35 15.74 20.73 -25.56
CA SER A 35 15.04 21.69 -24.74
C SER A 35 14.23 22.70 -25.54
N GLU A 36 14.69 23.05 -26.77
CA GLU A 36 13.99 23.97 -27.64
C GLU A 36 12.68 23.37 -28.15
N THR A 37 12.68 22.09 -28.49
CA THR A 37 11.49 21.35 -28.89
C THR A 37 10.47 21.30 -27.74
N ILE A 38 10.91 21.11 -26.47
CA ILE A 38 10.03 21.12 -25.30
C ILE A 38 9.40 22.49 -25.11
N ILE A 39 10.18 23.57 -25.24
CA ILE A 39 9.68 24.94 -25.15
C ILE A 39 8.67 25.21 -26.27
N ASN A 40 8.93 24.77 -27.51
CA ASN A 40 8.00 24.90 -28.61
C ASN A 40 6.68 24.16 -28.39
N ILE A 41 6.73 22.98 -27.74
CA ILE A 41 5.51 22.27 -27.34
C ILE A 41 4.73 23.10 -26.32
N ALA A 42 5.38 23.63 -25.30
CA ALA A 42 4.74 24.43 -24.27
C ALA A 42 4.08 25.69 -24.87
N GLN A 43 4.80 26.42 -25.74
CA GLN A 43 4.31 27.62 -26.41
C GLN A 43 3.13 27.35 -27.35
N SER A 44 3.15 26.19 -28.04
CA SER A 44 2.13 25.85 -29.02
C SER A 44 0.87 25.24 -28.42
N THR A 45 0.98 24.61 -27.23
CA THR A 45 -0.10 23.85 -26.62
C THR A 45 -0.59 24.44 -25.30
N GLY A 46 0.19 25.30 -24.66
CA GLY A 46 -0.06 25.81 -23.31
C GLY A 46 0.23 24.80 -22.19
N TRP A 47 0.85 23.66 -22.53
CA TRP A 47 1.15 22.57 -21.58
C TRP A 47 2.66 22.46 -21.33
N ILE A 48 3.04 22.30 -20.07
CA ILE A 48 4.44 22.01 -19.69
C ILE A 48 4.70 20.52 -19.95
N ALA A 49 5.55 20.23 -20.93
CA ALA A 49 5.81 18.85 -21.34
C ALA A 49 6.97 18.22 -20.57
N HIS A 50 6.73 17.07 -19.98
CA HIS A 50 7.71 16.18 -19.39
C HIS A 50 7.89 14.96 -20.28
N LEU A 51 9.13 14.51 -20.44
CA LEU A 51 9.44 13.34 -21.27
C LEU A 51 9.65 12.11 -20.40
N ARG A 52 9.04 11.01 -20.77
CA ARG A 52 9.23 9.71 -20.18
C ARG A 52 9.61 8.71 -21.28
N ARG A 53 10.61 7.87 -21.01
CA ARG A 53 10.96 6.81 -21.96
C ARG A 53 9.87 5.74 -21.98
N SER A 54 9.37 5.42 -23.17
CA SER A 54 8.52 4.25 -23.36
C SER A 54 9.33 2.97 -23.18
N SER A 55 8.74 1.97 -22.55
CA SER A 55 9.39 0.68 -22.43
C SER A 55 9.53 0.02 -23.81
N HIS A 56 10.76 -0.10 -24.29
CA HIS A 56 11.08 -0.64 -25.63
C HIS A 56 10.75 -2.14 -25.76
N ILE A 57 10.62 -2.83 -24.66
CA ILE A 57 10.36 -4.26 -24.66
C ILE A 57 8.94 -4.45 -24.13
N SER A 58 7.96 -4.34 -25.00
CA SER A 58 6.69 -4.96 -24.71
C SER A 58 6.88 -6.48 -24.80
N SER A 59 7.48 -7.08 -23.77
CA SER A 59 7.45 -8.54 -23.62
C SER A 59 5.97 -9.00 -23.69
N MET A 60 5.72 -10.23 -24.11
CA MET A 60 4.36 -10.79 -24.09
C MET A 60 3.74 -10.63 -22.71
N SER A 61 4.55 -10.73 -21.66
CA SER A 61 4.12 -10.50 -20.27
C SER A 61 3.60 -9.08 -20.04
N ILE A 62 4.30 -8.03 -20.51
CA ILE A 62 3.85 -6.65 -20.37
C ILE A 62 2.57 -6.40 -21.18
N LYS A 63 2.47 -6.94 -22.40
CA LYS A 63 1.23 -6.85 -23.19
C LYS A 63 0.06 -7.52 -22.50
N ASN A 64 0.28 -8.69 -21.92
CA ASN A 64 -0.73 -9.42 -21.17
C ASN A 64 -1.16 -8.63 -19.92
N ILE A 65 -0.21 -8.07 -19.16
CA ILE A 65 -0.48 -7.19 -18.01
C ILE A 65 -1.34 -6.00 -18.44
N HIS A 66 -0.96 -5.29 -19.51
CA HIS A 66 -1.74 -4.15 -20.02
C HIS A 66 -3.16 -4.55 -20.48
N THR A 67 -3.31 -5.74 -21.04
CA THR A 67 -4.62 -6.26 -21.43
C THR A 67 -5.48 -6.55 -20.19
N ILE A 68 -4.90 -7.17 -19.18
CA ILE A 68 -5.57 -7.48 -17.91
C ILE A 68 -5.94 -6.18 -17.16
N LEU A 69 -5.05 -5.18 -17.13
CA LEU A 69 -5.33 -3.89 -16.49
C LEU A 69 -6.45 -3.10 -17.19
N LYS A 70 -6.70 -3.36 -18.49
CA LYS A 70 -7.83 -2.79 -19.23
C LYS A 70 -9.10 -3.62 -19.16
N SER A 71 -9.03 -4.80 -18.56
CA SER A 71 -10.16 -5.73 -18.43
C SER A 71 -11.10 -5.32 -17.29
N SER A 72 -12.10 -6.14 -17.03
CA SER A 72 -13.08 -5.91 -15.95
C SER A 72 -12.39 -5.86 -14.57
N SER A 73 -13.02 -5.18 -13.61
CA SER A 73 -12.54 -5.09 -12.22
C SER A 73 -12.29 -6.48 -11.62
N LYS A 74 -13.16 -7.44 -11.90
CA LYS A 74 -13.04 -8.82 -11.42
C LYS A 74 -11.79 -9.52 -11.97
N GLU A 75 -11.47 -9.35 -13.25
CA GLU A 75 -10.27 -9.95 -13.85
C GLU A 75 -8.99 -9.31 -13.35
N ARG A 76 -8.99 -7.96 -13.17
CA ARG A 76 -7.87 -7.25 -12.54
C ARG A 76 -7.62 -7.71 -11.12
N SER A 77 -8.66 -7.80 -10.32
CA SER A 77 -8.57 -8.27 -8.93
C SER A 77 -8.05 -9.70 -8.85
N CYS A 78 -8.52 -10.59 -9.74
CA CYS A 78 -8.02 -11.95 -9.83
C CYS A 78 -6.53 -11.99 -10.20
N PHE A 79 -6.10 -11.15 -11.15
CA PHE A 79 -4.69 -11.06 -11.54
C PHE A 79 -3.81 -10.52 -10.42
N LEU A 80 -4.24 -9.45 -9.72
CA LEU A 80 -3.50 -8.88 -8.58
C LEU A 80 -3.38 -9.87 -7.43
N ARG A 81 -4.45 -10.62 -7.13
CA ARG A 81 -4.42 -11.70 -6.14
C ARG A 81 -3.41 -12.78 -6.52
N GLU A 82 -3.44 -13.24 -7.77
CA GLU A 82 -2.52 -14.28 -8.25
C GLU A 82 -1.06 -13.81 -8.25
N LEU A 83 -0.83 -12.54 -8.64
CA LEU A 83 0.50 -11.94 -8.59
C LEU A 83 0.99 -11.82 -7.14
N GLY A 84 0.15 -11.35 -6.23
CA GLY A 84 0.47 -11.25 -4.81
C GLY A 84 0.80 -12.62 -4.20
N LYS A 85 0.05 -13.66 -4.54
CA LYS A 85 0.35 -15.05 -4.13
C LYS A 85 1.74 -15.49 -4.58
N ARG A 86 2.08 -15.25 -5.84
CA ARG A 86 3.35 -15.72 -6.43
C ARG A 86 4.56 -14.97 -5.89
N VAL A 87 4.45 -13.66 -5.66
CA VAL A 87 5.61 -12.81 -5.32
C VAL A 87 5.86 -12.76 -3.82
N PHE A 88 4.80 -12.67 -3.00
CA PHE A 88 4.93 -12.37 -1.57
C PHE A 88 4.42 -13.46 -0.63
N ARG A 89 3.54 -14.35 -1.07
CA ARG A 89 2.79 -15.26 -0.19
C ARG A 89 2.95 -16.75 -0.50
N GLU A 90 3.65 -17.12 -1.54
CA GLU A 90 3.76 -18.55 -1.92
C GLU A 90 4.24 -19.46 -0.77
N PRO A 91 5.24 -19.06 0.06
CA PRO A 91 5.65 -19.87 1.20
C PRO A 91 4.60 -19.96 2.32
N LEU A 92 3.81 -18.89 2.53
CA LEU A 92 2.77 -18.82 3.56
C LEU A 92 1.50 -19.57 3.13
N ILE A 93 1.12 -19.47 1.87
CA ILE A 93 -0.05 -20.18 1.34
C ILE A 93 0.16 -21.69 1.35
N LYS A 94 1.37 -22.19 1.03
CA LYS A 94 1.67 -23.62 1.17
C LYS A 94 1.51 -24.12 2.62
N ARG A 95 1.90 -23.29 3.61
CA ARG A 95 1.66 -23.61 5.03
C ARG A 95 0.19 -23.53 5.42
N MET A 96 -0.56 -22.58 4.86
CA MET A 96 -1.99 -22.43 5.13
C MET A 96 -2.80 -23.57 4.49
N ASP A 97 -2.49 -23.97 3.26
CA ASP A 97 -3.16 -25.10 2.62
C ASP A 97 -2.88 -26.41 3.36
N GLU A 98 -1.65 -26.60 3.87
CA GLU A 98 -1.28 -27.74 4.70
C GLU A 98 -1.98 -27.72 6.08
N THR A 99 -2.16 -26.52 6.70
CA THR A 99 -2.92 -26.38 7.95
C THR A 99 -4.43 -26.51 7.74
N PHE A 100 -4.96 -25.99 6.64
CA PHE A 100 -6.38 -26.13 6.30
C PHE A 100 -6.79 -27.58 6.00
N GLU A 101 -5.93 -28.36 5.39
CA GLU A 101 -6.19 -29.79 5.19
C GLU A 101 -6.08 -30.59 6.51
N THR A 102 -5.16 -30.21 7.40
CA THR A 102 -5.09 -30.80 8.75
C THR A 102 -6.26 -30.40 9.65
N GLU A 103 -6.77 -29.17 9.54
CA GLU A 103 -7.95 -28.73 10.29
C GLU A 103 -9.23 -29.40 9.77
N LYS A 104 -9.41 -29.60 8.47
CA LYS A 104 -10.52 -30.37 7.90
C LYS A 104 -10.52 -31.84 8.37
N LEU A 105 -9.34 -32.39 8.66
CA LEU A 105 -9.19 -33.72 9.25
C LEU A 105 -9.48 -33.72 10.75
N SER A 106 -9.24 -32.61 11.47
CA SER A 106 -9.51 -32.49 12.90
C SER A 106 -10.97 -32.13 13.21
N GLU A 107 -11.66 -31.41 12.33
CA GLU A 107 -13.10 -31.10 12.49
C GLU A 107 -14.00 -32.34 12.49
N LYS A 108 -13.54 -33.46 11.94
CA LYS A 108 -14.28 -34.74 12.04
C LYS A 108 -14.21 -35.42 13.42
N THR A 109 -13.40 -34.90 14.35
CA THR A 109 -13.15 -35.57 15.63
C THR A 109 -13.48 -34.72 16.87
N ILE A 110 -13.90 -33.46 16.73
CA ILE A 110 -14.21 -32.57 17.87
C ILE A 110 -15.68 -32.10 17.82
N THR A 111 -16.60 -32.99 18.11
CA THR A 111 -17.90 -32.62 18.64
C THR A 111 -17.74 -32.45 20.13
N ASN A 112 -17.59 -31.22 20.57
CA ASN A 112 -17.99 -30.62 21.85
C ASN A 112 -17.02 -29.54 22.31
N GLY A 113 -17.43 -28.32 22.09
CA GLY A 113 -16.76 -27.13 22.66
C GLY A 113 -17.06 -25.89 21.82
N ASN A 114 -18.14 -25.17 22.21
CA ASN A 114 -18.57 -23.91 21.61
C ASN A 114 -17.47 -22.86 21.51
N LYS A 115 -16.79 -22.79 20.37
CA LYS A 115 -16.31 -21.53 19.82
C LYS A 115 -17.22 -21.19 18.65
N PRO A 116 -17.88 -20.04 18.62
CA PRO A 116 -18.63 -19.63 17.45
C PRO A 116 -17.61 -19.38 16.34
N SER A 117 -17.57 -20.26 15.35
CA SER A 117 -16.99 -19.91 14.06
C SER A 117 -17.80 -18.73 13.53
N ARG A 118 -17.24 -17.53 13.55
CA ARG A 118 -17.85 -16.38 12.91
C ARG A 118 -17.81 -16.66 11.40
N THR A 119 -18.89 -17.21 10.88
CA THR A 119 -19.13 -17.23 9.44
C THR A 119 -19.44 -15.79 9.02
N TRP A 120 -18.50 -15.17 8.36
CA TRP A 120 -18.66 -13.83 7.82
C TRP A 120 -19.69 -13.90 6.69
N ASN A 121 -20.70 -13.04 6.75
CA ASN A 121 -21.72 -12.96 5.70
C ASN A 121 -21.10 -12.24 4.50
N ASN A 122 -21.14 -12.82 3.31
CA ASN A 122 -20.50 -12.33 2.07
C ASN A 122 -20.93 -10.91 1.59
N LYS A 123 -21.72 -10.18 2.39
CA LYS A 123 -22.21 -8.84 2.08
C LYS A 123 -21.89 -7.80 3.14
N GLU A 124 -21.22 -8.19 4.21
CA GLU A 124 -20.97 -7.30 5.34
C GLU A 124 -19.49 -6.87 5.36
N VAL A 125 -19.28 -5.60 5.69
CA VAL A 125 -17.94 -5.04 5.95
C VAL A 125 -17.82 -4.83 7.45
N TYR A 126 -16.76 -5.33 8.04
CA TYR A 126 -16.49 -5.19 9.47
C TYR A 126 -15.30 -4.27 9.68
N ILE A 127 -15.39 -3.42 10.71
CA ILE A 127 -14.31 -2.54 11.12
C ILE A 127 -13.95 -2.86 12.56
N PHE A 128 -12.72 -3.31 12.79
CA PHE A 128 -12.17 -3.56 14.11
C PHE A 128 -11.28 -2.38 14.51
N CYS A 129 -11.60 -1.78 15.66
CA CYS A 129 -10.82 -0.71 16.23
C CYS A 129 -9.74 -1.29 17.15
N LEU A 130 -8.53 -1.39 16.66
CA LEU A 130 -7.39 -1.92 17.41
C LEU A 130 -6.68 -0.85 18.23
N GLY A 131 -6.97 0.42 17.97
CA GLY A 131 -6.48 1.59 18.70
C GLY A 131 -7.11 2.87 18.20
N GLY A 132 -6.83 4.02 18.85
CA GLY A 132 -7.28 5.34 18.42
C GLY A 132 -8.74 5.68 18.73
N VAL A 133 -9.50 4.81 19.42
CA VAL A 133 -10.91 5.06 19.74
C VAL A 133 -11.03 5.56 21.17
N LYS A 134 -11.67 6.71 21.35
CA LYS A 134 -11.82 7.44 22.62
C LYS A 134 -10.48 7.81 23.28
N GLN A 135 -9.40 7.86 22.52
CA GLN A 135 -8.07 8.23 22.98
C GLN A 135 -7.29 8.88 21.85
N VAL A 136 -6.22 9.59 22.17
CA VAL A 136 -5.23 10.12 21.22
C VAL A 136 -4.10 9.13 21.11
N GLY A 137 -3.62 8.90 19.90
CA GLY A 137 -2.50 8.00 19.62
C GLY A 137 -2.92 6.56 19.24
N ARG A 138 -1.95 5.75 18.90
CA ARG A 138 -2.05 4.35 18.44
C ARG A 138 -3.19 4.08 17.43
N SER A 139 -3.37 4.97 16.45
CA SER A 139 -4.37 4.78 15.40
C SER A 139 -4.15 3.47 14.67
N CYS A 140 -5.15 2.58 14.69
CA CYS A 140 -5.07 1.29 14.04
C CYS A 140 -6.47 0.69 13.87
N PHE A 141 -6.86 0.46 12.63
CA PHE A 141 -8.15 -0.12 12.28
C PHE A 141 -7.96 -1.27 11.31
N LEU A 142 -8.69 -2.35 11.50
CA LEU A 142 -8.75 -3.44 10.54
C LEU A 142 -10.12 -3.43 9.87
N VAL A 143 -10.12 -3.32 8.54
CA VAL A 143 -11.30 -3.47 7.70
C VAL A 143 -11.29 -4.87 7.11
N VAL A 144 -12.37 -5.60 7.34
CA VAL A 144 -12.57 -6.97 6.83
C VAL A 144 -13.77 -6.97 5.90
N THR A 145 -13.56 -7.39 4.68
CA THR A 145 -14.58 -7.63 3.67
C THR A 145 -14.78 -9.13 3.46
N SER A 146 -15.55 -9.52 2.46
CA SER A 146 -15.73 -10.93 2.10
C SER A 146 -14.45 -11.60 1.61
N GLU A 147 -13.52 -10.83 1.01
CA GLU A 147 -12.34 -11.38 0.35
C GLU A 147 -11.02 -10.75 0.84
N SER A 148 -11.09 -9.69 1.67
CA SER A 148 -9.90 -8.90 2.01
C SER A 148 -9.86 -8.45 3.47
N LYS A 149 -8.63 -8.26 3.96
CA LYS A 149 -8.31 -7.70 5.27
C LYS A 149 -7.31 -6.57 5.09
N ILE A 150 -7.77 -5.35 5.29
CA ILE A 150 -6.97 -4.14 5.09
C ILE A 150 -6.76 -3.45 6.42
N MET A 151 -5.51 -3.20 6.80
CA MET A 151 -5.20 -2.41 7.97
C MET A 151 -5.04 -0.94 7.58
N LEU A 152 -5.73 -0.06 8.31
CA LEU A 152 -5.61 1.39 8.16
C LEU A 152 -4.86 1.95 9.37
N ASP A 153 -3.70 2.53 9.12
CA ASP A 153 -2.73 2.98 10.11
C ASP A 153 -2.27 1.86 11.06
N CYS A 154 -1.13 2.06 11.68
CA CYS A 154 -0.56 1.19 12.70
C CYS A 154 0.39 1.99 13.59
N GLY A 155 -0.19 2.84 14.44
CA GLY A 155 0.53 3.82 15.23
C GLY A 155 0.87 3.36 16.65
N ILE A 156 1.63 4.19 17.34
CA ILE A 156 1.87 4.07 18.79
C ILE A 156 1.22 5.24 19.52
N ASN A 157 1.05 5.09 20.82
CA ASN A 157 0.72 6.22 21.69
C ASN A 157 2.02 6.78 22.30
N PRO A 158 2.54 7.92 21.80
CA PRO A 158 3.80 8.47 22.28
C PRO A 158 3.71 9.05 23.69
N GLY A 159 2.51 9.24 24.23
CA GLY A 159 2.28 9.71 25.60
C GLY A 159 2.35 8.59 26.67
N GLU A 160 2.35 7.32 26.23
CA GLU A 160 2.38 6.15 27.11
C GLU A 160 3.75 5.45 26.99
N ASN A 161 4.42 5.32 28.13
CA ASN A 161 5.76 4.72 28.16
C ASN A 161 5.76 3.20 28.37
N ASN A 162 4.67 2.63 28.82
CA ASN A 162 4.60 1.20 29.17
C ASN A 162 3.24 0.59 28.93
N GLY A 163 3.25 -0.68 28.55
CA GLY A 163 2.10 -1.57 28.57
C GLY A 163 1.24 -1.56 27.34
N MET A 164 0.07 -2.15 27.48
CA MET A 164 -0.89 -2.38 26.39
C MET A 164 -1.48 -1.10 25.81
N ASP A 165 -1.34 0.04 26.48
CA ASP A 165 -1.87 1.32 26.00
C ASP A 165 -0.90 2.09 25.10
N ALA A 166 0.36 1.69 25.06
CA ALA A 166 1.35 2.25 24.14
C ALA A 166 1.19 1.75 22.69
N PHE A 167 0.67 0.55 22.49
CA PHE A 167 0.64 -0.14 21.20
C PHE A 167 -0.79 -0.51 20.78
N PRO A 168 -1.06 -0.66 19.48
CA PRO A 168 -2.35 -1.15 19.00
C PRO A 168 -2.58 -2.60 19.47
N ARG A 169 -3.83 -2.96 19.66
CA ARG A 169 -4.27 -4.27 20.16
C ARG A 169 -4.22 -5.32 19.04
N ILE A 170 -3.03 -5.57 18.52
CA ILE A 170 -2.79 -6.60 17.49
C ILE A 170 -3.12 -8.00 18.04
N ASP A 171 -3.03 -8.20 19.35
CA ASP A 171 -3.46 -9.40 20.04
C ASP A 171 -4.96 -9.73 19.90
N TRP A 172 -5.78 -8.75 19.48
CA TRP A 172 -7.20 -8.95 19.18
C TRP A 172 -7.48 -9.36 17.74
N LEU A 173 -6.45 -9.42 16.89
CA LEU A 173 -6.61 -9.95 15.54
C LEU A 173 -6.96 -11.43 15.64
N ASP A 174 -8.10 -11.81 15.05
CA ASP A 174 -8.48 -13.21 14.87
C ASP A 174 -7.93 -13.74 13.53
N CYS A 175 -6.69 -13.36 13.20
CA CYS A 175 -5.98 -13.76 12.00
C CYS A 175 -4.46 -13.61 12.20
N GLN A 176 -3.68 -14.26 11.35
CA GLN A 176 -2.24 -14.08 11.32
C GLN A 176 -1.89 -12.79 10.57
N LEU A 177 -0.72 -12.19 10.86
CA LEU A 177 -0.26 -10.99 10.13
C LEU A 177 -0.10 -11.24 8.62
N GLY A 178 0.26 -12.45 8.22
CA GLY A 178 0.34 -12.86 6.82
C GLY A 178 -1.02 -12.94 6.11
N ASP A 179 -2.13 -12.90 6.83
CA ASP A 179 -3.48 -12.86 6.24
C ASP A 179 -3.92 -11.44 5.86
N LEU A 180 -3.18 -10.42 6.27
CA LEU A 180 -3.44 -9.05 5.86
C LEU A 180 -3.09 -8.86 4.39
N ASP A 181 -4.04 -8.39 3.59
CA ASP A 181 -3.84 -8.14 2.17
C ASP A 181 -3.04 -6.87 1.90
N ALA A 182 -3.24 -5.84 2.74
CA ALA A 182 -2.53 -4.59 2.64
C ALA A 182 -2.58 -3.80 3.95
N ILE A 183 -1.61 -2.88 4.10
CA ILE A 183 -1.64 -1.81 5.09
C ILE A 183 -1.66 -0.49 4.35
N VAL A 184 -2.49 0.46 4.79
CA VAL A 184 -2.58 1.80 4.23
C VAL A 184 -2.24 2.80 5.32
N ILE A 185 -1.24 3.64 5.10
CA ILE A 185 -0.82 4.68 6.05
C ILE A 185 -1.35 6.04 5.58
N SER A 186 -2.14 6.65 6.43
CA SER A 186 -2.75 7.96 6.17
C SER A 186 -1.73 9.09 6.13
N HIS A 187 -0.74 9.08 7.02
CA HIS A 187 0.34 10.06 7.09
C HIS A 187 1.48 9.63 8.03
N ALA A 188 2.54 10.43 8.08
CA ALA A 188 3.80 10.04 8.71
C ALA A 188 3.88 10.23 10.23
N HIS A 189 2.87 10.78 10.92
CA HIS A 189 2.96 10.93 12.37
C HIS A 189 3.07 9.57 13.07
N ILE A 190 3.84 9.54 14.16
CA ILE A 190 4.22 8.32 14.85
C ILE A 190 3.02 7.56 15.44
N ASP A 191 1.97 8.26 15.80
CA ASP A 191 0.71 7.72 16.30
C ASP A 191 -0.17 7.09 15.19
N HIS A 192 0.28 7.15 13.92
CA HIS A 192 -0.36 6.51 12.77
C HIS A 192 0.49 5.42 12.12
N GLN A 193 1.82 5.42 12.29
CA GLN A 193 2.70 4.45 11.64
C GLN A 193 3.82 3.89 12.55
N GLY A 194 3.91 4.36 13.79
CA GLY A 194 5.05 4.05 14.66
C GLY A 194 5.16 2.60 15.09
N PHE A 195 4.12 1.78 14.94
CA PHE A 195 4.17 0.35 15.22
C PHE A 195 4.38 -0.50 13.96
N LEU A 196 4.30 0.10 12.77
CA LEU A 196 4.39 -0.60 11.49
C LEU A 196 5.64 -1.49 11.33
N PRO A 197 6.88 -1.05 11.70
CA PRO A 197 8.05 -1.91 11.58
C PRO A 197 7.98 -3.17 12.45
N THR A 198 7.23 -3.12 13.57
CA THR A 198 7.01 -4.27 14.44
C THR A 198 6.23 -5.37 13.72
N LEU A 199 5.28 -5.02 12.85
CA LEU A 199 4.52 -6.02 12.08
C LEU A 199 5.44 -6.81 11.15
N PHE A 200 6.42 -6.14 10.50
CA PHE A 200 7.44 -6.81 9.68
C PHE A 200 8.34 -7.72 10.49
N LYS A 201 8.76 -7.28 11.68
CA LYS A 201 9.51 -8.13 12.61
C LYS A 201 8.78 -9.42 12.97
N TYR A 202 7.46 -9.38 13.03
CA TYR A 202 6.61 -10.53 13.38
C TYR A 202 5.95 -11.21 12.19
N GLY A 203 6.43 -10.96 10.96
CA GLY A 203 6.12 -11.78 9.79
C GLY A 203 5.09 -11.20 8.83
N TYR A 204 4.73 -9.92 8.94
CA TYR A 204 4.05 -9.24 7.85
C TYR A 204 5.01 -9.09 6.67
N ASP A 205 4.58 -9.45 5.48
CA ASP A 205 5.36 -9.38 4.23
C ASP A 205 4.56 -8.80 3.05
N GLY A 206 3.40 -8.23 3.34
CA GLY A 206 2.51 -7.64 2.35
C GLY A 206 2.84 -6.18 2.00
N PRO A 207 2.10 -5.58 1.07
CA PRO A 207 2.31 -4.21 0.62
C PRO A 207 1.84 -3.17 1.64
N VAL A 208 2.56 -2.04 1.69
CA VAL A 208 2.18 -0.84 2.45
C VAL A 208 1.92 0.30 1.47
N TYR A 209 0.73 0.86 1.50
CA TYR A 209 0.35 1.97 0.63
C TYR A 209 0.36 3.29 1.40
N CYS A 210 0.96 4.31 0.81
CA CYS A 210 0.96 5.67 1.36
C CYS A 210 1.15 6.69 0.23
N THR A 211 1.10 7.97 0.53
CA THR A 211 1.47 9.02 -0.43
C THR A 211 2.99 9.14 -0.57
N GLU A 212 3.47 9.66 -1.70
CA GLU A 212 4.90 9.84 -1.97
C GLU A 212 5.63 10.63 -0.86
N PRO A 213 5.13 11.78 -0.34
CA PRO A 213 5.82 12.49 0.72
C PRO A 213 5.79 11.78 2.07
N THR A 214 4.82 10.90 2.31
CA THR A 214 4.70 10.15 3.58
C THR A 214 5.86 9.19 3.78
N LEU A 215 6.34 8.52 2.73
CA LEU A 215 7.41 7.51 2.82
C LEU A 215 8.71 8.04 3.44
N PRO A 216 9.35 9.11 2.92
CA PRO A 216 10.59 9.61 3.52
C PRO A 216 10.40 10.18 4.93
N LEU A 217 9.25 10.80 5.22
CA LEU A 217 8.94 11.32 6.55
C LEU A 217 8.74 10.18 7.56
N MET A 218 8.06 9.11 7.17
CA MET A 218 7.87 7.92 7.97
C MET A 218 9.22 7.25 8.31
N ASN A 219 10.08 7.06 7.31
CA ASN A 219 11.44 6.53 7.52
C ASN A 219 12.24 7.38 8.50
N LEU A 220 12.20 8.71 8.36
CA LEU A 220 12.90 9.63 9.26
C LEU A 220 12.42 9.47 10.70
N LEU A 221 11.10 9.50 10.93
CA LEU A 221 10.51 9.42 12.27
C LEU A 221 10.71 8.05 12.92
N GLN A 222 10.61 6.95 12.16
CA GLN A 222 10.91 5.61 12.66
C GLN A 222 12.38 5.46 13.06
N SER A 223 13.30 5.97 12.23
CA SER A 223 14.74 5.94 12.51
C SER A 223 15.10 6.79 13.72
N ASP A 224 14.45 7.93 13.89
CA ASP A 224 14.64 8.81 15.04
C ASP A 224 14.12 8.16 16.33
N SER A 225 12.97 7.48 16.26
CA SER A 225 12.42 6.72 17.40
C SER A 225 13.39 5.65 17.92
N VAL A 226 14.08 4.92 17.03
CA VAL A 226 15.10 3.93 17.43
C VAL A 226 16.27 4.62 18.12
N LYS A 227 16.76 5.75 17.58
CA LYS A 227 17.87 6.50 18.18
C LYS A 227 17.52 7.08 19.56
N ILE A 228 16.32 7.65 19.69
CA ILE A 228 15.82 8.19 20.95
C ILE A 228 15.72 7.08 21.99
N ALA A 229 15.16 5.94 21.64
CA ALA A 229 15.04 4.79 22.53
C ALA A 229 16.41 4.29 23.00
N GLN A 230 17.38 4.17 22.08
CA GLN A 230 18.76 3.77 22.40
C GLN A 230 19.43 4.77 23.35
N ASN A 231 19.31 6.08 23.08
CA ASN A 231 19.93 7.12 23.90
C ASN A 231 19.35 7.20 25.32
N ASN A 232 18.04 6.93 25.43
CA ASN A 232 17.33 6.99 26.71
C ASN A 232 17.29 5.65 27.47
N GLY A 233 17.84 4.58 26.89
CA GLY A 233 17.75 3.23 27.47
C GLY A 233 16.32 2.69 27.57
N VAL A 234 15.41 3.15 26.67
CA VAL A 234 14.01 2.74 26.64
C VAL A 234 13.83 1.64 25.59
N TYR A 235 12.89 0.74 25.85
CA TYR A 235 12.57 -0.32 24.90
C TYR A 235 11.95 0.22 23.60
N CYS A 236 12.53 -0.17 22.45
CA CYS A 236 11.95 0.01 21.14
C CYS A 236 11.54 -1.36 20.57
N PRO A 237 10.27 -1.55 20.11
CA PRO A 237 9.80 -2.86 19.67
C PRO A 237 10.42 -3.33 18.35
N TYR A 238 11.13 -2.46 17.61
CA TYR A 238 11.73 -2.76 16.31
C TYR A 238 13.15 -2.17 16.20
N GLU A 239 13.85 -2.56 15.15
CA GLU A 239 15.22 -2.16 14.84
C GLU A 239 15.30 -1.55 13.43
N THR A 240 16.46 -0.98 13.07
CA THR A 240 16.70 -0.38 11.74
C THR A 240 16.46 -1.37 10.59
N ARG A 241 16.73 -2.65 10.79
CA ARG A 241 16.44 -3.68 9.77
C ARG A 241 14.95 -3.79 9.45
N ASP A 242 14.09 -3.66 10.47
CA ASP A 242 12.64 -3.77 10.31
C ASP A 242 12.08 -2.54 9.58
N ILE A 243 12.68 -1.36 9.80
CA ILE A 243 12.39 -0.14 9.04
C ILE A 243 12.75 -0.32 7.56
N ASN A 244 13.88 -0.96 7.26
CA ASN A 244 14.28 -1.23 5.88
C ASN A 244 13.28 -2.17 5.18
N GLU A 245 12.70 -3.13 5.89
CA GLU A 245 11.64 -3.98 5.32
C GLU A 245 10.38 -3.15 5.02
N VAL A 246 9.96 -2.24 5.91
CA VAL A 246 8.86 -1.31 5.61
C VAL A 246 9.10 -0.56 4.30
N ILE A 247 10.30 0.02 4.13
CA ILE A 247 10.64 0.81 2.93
C ILE A 247 10.54 -0.05 1.66
N LYS A 248 11.04 -1.29 1.69
CA LYS A 248 11.00 -2.20 0.54
C LYS A 248 9.58 -2.57 0.11
N HIS A 249 8.64 -2.60 1.05
CA HIS A 249 7.25 -2.98 0.81
C HIS A 249 6.32 -1.78 0.58
N CYS A 250 6.84 -0.55 0.73
CA CYS A 250 6.06 0.66 0.47
C CYS A 250 5.82 0.90 -1.00
N ILE A 251 4.55 1.13 -1.34
CA ILE A 251 4.08 1.52 -2.67
C ILE A 251 3.44 2.90 -2.54
N THR A 252 4.05 3.89 -3.17
CA THR A 252 3.53 5.26 -3.11
C THR A 252 2.46 5.48 -4.17
N LEU A 253 1.37 6.13 -3.76
CA LEU A 253 0.22 6.44 -4.61
C LEU A 253 0.02 7.95 -4.73
N PRO A 254 -0.33 8.45 -5.92
CA PRO A 254 -0.73 9.85 -6.10
C PRO A 254 -2.11 10.09 -5.50
N TYR A 255 -2.39 11.35 -5.16
CA TYR A 255 -3.73 11.75 -4.73
C TYR A 255 -4.78 11.58 -5.85
N GLY A 256 -6.01 11.32 -5.45
CA GLY A 256 -7.18 11.27 -6.32
C GLY A 256 -7.24 10.11 -7.31
N LYS A 257 -6.25 9.22 -7.32
CA LYS A 257 -6.20 8.08 -8.24
C LYS A 257 -6.72 6.80 -7.57
N PRO A 258 -7.86 6.25 -8.01
CA PRO A 258 -8.32 4.95 -7.55
C PRO A 258 -7.30 3.85 -7.88
N THR A 259 -7.00 3.02 -6.90
CA THR A 259 -6.02 1.93 -7.02
C THR A 259 -6.57 0.68 -6.36
N ASP A 260 -6.63 -0.42 -7.12
CA ASP A 260 -7.05 -1.73 -6.60
C ASP A 260 -5.90 -2.30 -5.76
N ILE A 261 -6.13 -2.55 -4.48
CA ILE A 261 -5.12 -3.04 -3.53
C ILE A 261 -5.35 -4.48 -3.08
N SER A 262 -6.55 -4.99 -3.28
CA SER A 262 -6.96 -6.35 -2.98
C SER A 262 -8.13 -6.76 -3.89
N PRO A 263 -8.59 -8.03 -3.84
CA PRO A 263 -9.61 -8.52 -4.78
C PRO A 263 -10.89 -7.70 -4.86
N ASP A 264 -11.34 -7.17 -3.74
CA ASP A 264 -12.61 -6.47 -3.60
C ASP A 264 -12.47 -5.07 -2.95
N VAL A 265 -11.24 -4.55 -2.84
CA VAL A 265 -11.01 -3.21 -2.28
C VAL A 265 -10.18 -2.34 -3.21
N THR A 266 -10.74 -1.21 -3.57
CA THR A 266 -10.07 -0.10 -4.27
C THR A 266 -9.88 1.05 -3.29
N ILE A 267 -8.68 1.64 -3.23
CA ILE A 267 -8.45 2.84 -2.41
C ILE A 267 -8.24 4.09 -3.27
N THR A 268 -8.65 5.21 -2.71
CA THR A 268 -8.28 6.54 -3.24
C THR A 268 -7.77 7.38 -2.08
N LEU A 269 -6.54 7.88 -2.21
CA LEU A 269 -5.93 8.79 -1.25
C LEU A 269 -6.27 10.23 -1.67
N ASN A 270 -6.94 10.98 -0.80
CA ASN A 270 -7.26 12.40 -1.06
C ASN A 270 -6.53 13.29 -0.06
N ASN A 271 -6.05 14.45 -0.53
CA ASN A 271 -5.32 15.38 0.33
C ASN A 271 -6.20 15.83 1.52
N ALA A 272 -5.67 15.70 2.72
CA ALA A 272 -6.38 16.03 3.96
C ALA A 272 -5.80 17.25 4.71
N GLY A 273 -4.78 17.91 4.15
CA GLY A 273 -4.06 18.98 4.83
C GLY A 273 -3.25 18.47 6.03
N HIS A 274 -3.05 19.23 7.07
CA HIS A 274 -2.36 18.93 8.33
C HIS A 274 -0.84 18.84 8.21
N ILE A 275 -0.27 17.82 7.58
CA ILE A 275 1.15 17.72 7.23
C ILE A 275 1.30 17.29 5.77
N MET A 276 2.52 17.48 5.25
CA MET A 276 2.85 17.04 3.90
C MET A 276 2.62 15.53 3.76
N GLY A 277 1.93 15.13 2.70
CA GLY A 277 1.62 13.75 2.42
C GLY A 277 0.38 13.20 3.10
N ARG A 278 -0.26 13.94 4.03
CA ARG A 278 -1.47 13.43 4.69
C ARG A 278 -2.61 13.20 3.71
N SER A 279 -3.25 12.06 3.87
CA SER A 279 -4.43 11.68 3.09
C SER A 279 -5.60 11.25 3.96
N THR A 280 -6.81 11.49 3.48
CA THR A 280 -7.97 10.69 3.81
C THR A 280 -7.96 9.44 2.93
N VAL A 281 -8.25 8.29 3.51
CA VAL A 281 -8.30 7.02 2.79
C VAL A 281 -9.76 6.72 2.47
N HIS A 282 -10.10 6.74 1.19
CA HIS A 282 -11.42 6.33 0.71
C HIS A 282 -11.32 4.87 0.25
N LEU A 283 -12.13 4.01 0.85
CA LEU A 283 -12.28 2.60 0.48
C LEU A 283 -13.55 2.43 -0.35
N ASN A 284 -13.45 1.68 -1.43
CA ASN A 284 -14.57 1.36 -2.31
C ASN A 284 -14.53 -0.11 -2.71
#